data_19b1f973c0d83e097ecba421bf44c424
#
_entry.id   19b1f973c0d83e097ecba421bf44c424
#
_cell.length_a   1.000
_cell.length_b   1.000
_cell.length_c   1.000
_cell.angle_alpha   90.00
_cell.angle_beta   90.00
_cell.angle_gamma   90.00
#
_symmetry.space_group_name_H-M   'P 1'
#
loop_
_entity.id
_entity.type
_entity.pdbx_description
1 polymer ?
#
loop_
_entity_poly.entity_id
_entity_poly.type
_entity_poly.pdbx_seq_one_letter_code
_entity_poly.pdbx_strand_id
1 'polypeptide(L)'
;IFDFSKQEAKNLIIKYDFLITVGSSDANPTTILEAMAWGLIPVCSLQSGYEGFSGIRNISIDNIEDAVETINNLQSAPEEQLKKWQQENLTKLENHFNWDRFCGQVLNVLESKDSPKLIETSLKHRLFLLFAEWQSPYFWGKPLNFSSFLKTNLKYVLQNRV
;
A
#
# COMPACT_ATOMS: atom_id res chain seq x y z
N ILE A 1 -19.70 -6.64 9.45
CA ILE A 1 -19.08 -5.48 8.78
C ILE A 1 -19.14 -4.32 9.76
N PHE A 2 -18.02 -3.73 10.02
CA PHE A 2 -17.92 -2.58 10.92
C PHE A 2 -18.32 -1.32 10.15
N ASP A 3 -19.35 -0.63 10.63
CA ASP A 3 -19.86 0.57 9.97
C ASP A 3 -19.42 1.81 10.73
N PHE A 4 -18.40 2.49 10.23
CA PHE A 4 -17.82 3.69 10.84
C PHE A 4 -18.76 4.91 10.88
N SER A 5 -19.89 4.87 10.17
CA SER A 5 -20.90 5.93 10.27
C SER A 5 -21.66 5.89 11.60
N LYS A 6 -21.68 4.75 12.27
CA LYS A 6 -22.41 4.53 13.51
C LYS A 6 -21.66 5.05 14.73
N GLN A 7 -22.42 5.68 15.65
CA GLN A 7 -21.85 6.22 16.87
C GLN A 7 -21.19 5.14 17.76
N GLU A 8 -21.70 3.92 17.73
CA GLU A 8 -21.13 2.78 18.47
C GLU A 8 -19.72 2.45 18.00
N ALA A 9 -19.48 2.48 16.68
CA ALA A 9 -18.17 2.29 16.10
C ALA A 9 -17.19 3.39 16.53
N LYS A 10 -17.63 4.64 16.49
CA LYS A 10 -16.84 5.79 16.97
C LYS A 10 -16.46 5.64 18.43
N ASN A 11 -17.43 5.29 19.27
CA ASN A 11 -17.22 5.09 20.71
C ASN A 11 -16.28 3.92 21.03
N LEU A 12 -16.14 2.97 20.10
CA LEU A 12 -15.19 1.87 20.24
C LEU A 12 -13.77 2.32 19.85
N ILE A 13 -13.63 2.98 18.69
CA ILE A 13 -12.33 3.40 18.16
C ILE A 13 -11.58 4.34 19.10
N ILE A 14 -12.26 5.31 19.71
CA ILE A 14 -11.64 6.27 20.63
C ILE A 14 -11.02 5.65 21.89
N LYS A 15 -11.22 4.36 22.12
CA LYS A 15 -10.61 3.65 23.25
C LYS A 15 -9.22 3.08 22.94
N TYR A 16 -8.77 3.21 21.69
CA TYR A 16 -7.52 2.63 21.22
C TYR A 16 -6.63 3.71 20.64
N ASP A 17 -5.32 3.53 20.80
CA ASP A 17 -4.30 4.42 20.24
C ASP A 17 -3.76 3.91 18.91
N PHE A 18 -3.83 2.61 18.66
CA PHE A 18 -3.20 1.96 17.54
C PHE A 18 -4.17 1.14 16.70
N LEU A 19 -3.93 1.12 15.37
CA LEU A 19 -4.44 0.10 14.46
C LEU A 19 -3.27 -0.74 13.98
N ILE A 20 -3.32 -2.05 14.21
CA ILE A 20 -2.27 -2.98 13.75
C ILE A 20 -2.81 -3.77 12.55
N THR A 21 -2.06 -3.75 11.45
CA THR A 21 -2.33 -4.56 10.25
C THR A 21 -1.03 -5.17 9.71
N VAL A 22 -1.02 -6.48 9.55
CA VAL A 22 0.17 -7.27 9.19
C VAL A 22 -0.01 -7.99 7.85
N GLY A 23 -0.59 -7.32 6.88
CA GLY A 23 -0.73 -7.84 5.52
C GLY A 23 0.61 -8.06 4.83
N SER A 24 0.79 -9.21 4.17
CA SER A 24 2.01 -9.55 3.43
C SER A 24 2.01 -9.08 1.97
N SER A 25 0.88 -8.65 1.43
CA SER A 25 0.73 -8.36 0.00
C SER A 25 -0.30 -7.28 -0.34
N ASP A 26 -0.74 -6.51 0.64
CA ASP A 26 -1.67 -5.40 0.40
C ASP A 26 -0.89 -4.07 0.35
N ALA A 27 -0.51 -3.69 -0.84
CA ALA A 27 0.16 -2.42 -1.06
C ALA A 27 -0.85 -1.25 -1.02
N ASN A 28 -0.63 -0.31 -0.12
CA ASN A 28 -1.47 0.87 0.13
C ASN A 28 -2.90 0.56 0.61
N PRO A 29 -3.09 -0.22 1.68
CA PRO A 29 -4.41 -0.47 2.23
C PRO A 29 -5.04 0.84 2.72
N THR A 30 -6.26 1.14 2.27
CA THR A 30 -7.01 2.35 2.67
C THR A 30 -7.29 2.38 4.16
N THR A 31 -7.37 1.23 4.81
CA THR A 31 -7.53 1.08 6.25
C THR A 31 -6.48 1.85 7.07
N ILE A 32 -5.25 2.01 6.52
CA ILE A 32 -4.21 2.83 7.15
C ILE A 32 -4.62 4.30 7.15
N LEU A 33 -5.11 4.82 6.03
CA LEU A 33 -5.56 6.21 5.91
C LEU A 33 -6.81 6.47 6.75
N GLU A 34 -7.72 5.51 6.80
CA GLU A 34 -8.91 5.55 7.66
C GLU A 34 -8.51 5.60 9.14
N ALA A 35 -7.55 4.79 9.57
CA ALA A 35 -7.03 4.81 10.93
C ALA A 35 -6.45 6.19 11.28
N MET A 36 -5.63 6.76 10.40
CA MET A 36 -5.09 8.11 10.58
C MET A 36 -6.20 9.17 10.71
N ALA A 37 -7.24 9.08 9.89
CA ALA A 37 -8.39 9.98 9.95
C ALA A 37 -9.17 9.89 11.27
N TRP A 38 -9.16 8.71 11.90
CA TRP A 38 -9.78 8.48 13.20
C TRP A 38 -8.85 8.80 14.40
N GLY A 39 -7.66 9.29 14.13
CA GLY A 39 -6.68 9.63 15.15
C GLY A 39 -5.92 8.42 15.73
N LEU A 40 -6.05 7.24 15.11
CA LEU A 40 -5.24 6.08 15.47
C LEU A 40 -3.85 6.19 14.85
N ILE A 41 -2.88 5.60 15.51
CA ILE A 41 -1.51 5.45 15.00
C ILE A 41 -1.43 4.11 14.26
N PRO A 42 -1.25 4.10 12.93
CA PRO A 42 -1.11 2.85 12.20
C PRO A 42 0.21 2.15 12.51
N VAL A 43 0.10 0.85 12.73
CA VAL A 43 1.25 -0.08 12.82
C VAL A 43 1.07 -1.10 11.71
N CYS A 44 1.92 -1.08 10.71
CA CYS A 44 1.75 -1.91 9.53
C CYS A 44 3.06 -2.55 9.06
N SER A 45 2.93 -3.63 8.30
CA SER A 45 4.08 -4.26 7.68
C SER A 45 4.75 -3.34 6.65
N LEU A 46 6.03 -3.54 6.38
CA LEU A 46 6.76 -2.83 5.32
C LEU A 46 6.12 -3.01 3.94
N GLN A 47 5.48 -4.18 3.72
CA GLN A 47 4.80 -4.53 2.48
C GLN A 47 3.53 -3.71 2.22
N SER A 48 3.06 -2.95 3.21
CA SER A 48 1.91 -2.04 3.08
C SER A 48 2.21 -0.75 2.30
N GLY A 49 3.46 -0.50 1.90
CA GLY A 49 3.83 0.66 1.08
C GLY A 49 3.90 2.00 1.82
N TYR A 50 3.84 2.00 3.15
CA TYR A 50 3.91 3.20 4.00
C TYR A 50 5.24 3.33 4.75
N GLU A 51 6.32 2.76 4.21
CA GLU A 51 7.64 2.88 4.79
C GLU A 51 8.12 4.34 4.78
N GLY A 52 8.75 4.77 5.87
CA GLY A 52 9.33 6.13 5.99
C GLY A 52 8.35 7.25 6.31
N PHE A 53 7.07 6.96 6.55
CA PHE A 53 6.13 7.95 7.05
C PHE A 53 6.26 8.10 8.58
N SER A 54 6.58 9.30 9.07
CA SER A 54 6.96 9.56 10.48
C SER A 54 5.89 9.18 11.52
N GLY A 55 4.61 9.33 11.18
CA GLY A 55 3.50 8.98 12.06
C GLY A 55 3.05 7.52 11.98
N ILE A 56 3.54 6.74 11.01
CA ILE A 56 3.23 5.34 10.82
C ILE A 56 4.37 4.50 11.38
N ARG A 57 4.04 3.42 12.09
CA ARG A 57 5.03 2.48 12.64
C ARG A 57 5.08 1.23 11.78
N ASN A 58 6.29 0.80 11.45
CA ASN A 58 6.45 -0.45 10.72
C ASN A 58 6.77 -1.60 11.67
N ILE A 59 6.17 -2.76 11.38
CA ILE A 59 6.36 -4.00 12.13
C ILE A 59 6.86 -5.08 11.18
N SER A 60 7.81 -5.87 11.64
CA SER A 60 8.30 -7.04 10.90
C SER A 60 7.24 -8.14 10.89
N ILE A 61 7.06 -8.81 9.75
CA ILE A 61 6.20 -10.01 9.64
C ILE A 61 7.02 -11.29 9.57
N ASP A 62 8.32 -11.18 9.34
CA ASP A 62 9.24 -12.32 9.18
C ASP A 62 10.07 -12.57 10.43
N ASN A 63 10.06 -11.65 11.39
CA ASN A 63 10.79 -11.73 12.64
C ASN A 63 9.86 -11.44 13.82
N ILE A 64 9.46 -12.48 14.54
CA ILE A 64 8.51 -12.39 15.66
C ILE A 64 9.10 -11.63 16.84
N GLU A 65 10.38 -11.82 17.13
CA GLU A 65 11.09 -11.17 18.24
C GLU A 65 11.10 -9.65 18.04
N ASP A 66 11.45 -9.20 16.85
CA ASP A 66 11.44 -7.79 16.46
C ASP A 66 10.02 -7.18 16.50
N ALA A 67 9.03 -7.95 16.06
CA ALA A 67 7.63 -7.53 16.12
C ALA A 67 7.15 -7.36 17.58
N VAL A 68 7.49 -8.29 18.47
CA VAL A 68 7.16 -8.20 19.90
C VAL A 68 7.87 -7.02 20.55
N GLU A 69 9.14 -6.80 20.26
CA GLU A 69 9.88 -5.64 20.75
C GLU A 69 9.24 -4.33 20.29
N THR A 70 8.87 -4.24 19.02
CA THR A 70 8.17 -3.07 18.46
C THR A 70 6.86 -2.80 19.20
N ILE A 71 6.03 -3.82 19.43
CA ILE A 71 4.76 -3.67 20.15
C ILE A 71 4.99 -3.23 21.61
N ASN A 72 5.96 -3.81 22.31
CA ASN A 72 6.29 -3.43 23.66
C ASN A 72 6.76 -1.97 23.77
N ASN A 73 7.56 -1.53 22.82
CA ASN A 73 8.02 -0.14 22.73
C ASN A 73 6.85 0.83 22.49
N LEU A 74 5.89 0.45 21.64
CA LEU A 74 4.69 1.24 21.38
C LEU A 74 3.79 1.34 22.61
N GLN A 75 3.60 0.24 23.34
CA GLN A 75 2.79 0.22 24.57
C GLN A 75 3.40 1.09 25.69
N SER A 76 4.71 1.24 25.71
CA SER A 76 5.43 2.06 26.68
C SER A 76 5.67 3.50 26.22
N ALA A 77 5.19 3.88 25.04
CA ALA A 77 5.39 5.23 24.53
C ALA A 77 4.68 6.28 25.40
N PRO A 78 5.34 7.41 25.72
CA PRO A 78 4.74 8.49 26.45
C PRO A 78 3.54 9.11 25.71
N GLU A 79 2.55 9.58 26.44
CA GLU A 79 1.35 10.22 25.87
C GLU A 79 1.69 11.37 24.91
N GLU A 80 2.70 12.15 25.23
CA GLU A 80 3.19 13.25 24.35
C GLU A 80 3.68 12.73 23.01
N GLN A 81 4.34 11.57 23.01
CA GLN A 81 4.82 10.95 21.79
C GLN A 81 3.66 10.41 20.95
N LEU A 82 2.65 9.82 21.57
CA LEU A 82 1.43 9.37 20.89
C LEU A 82 0.72 10.54 20.23
N LYS A 83 0.49 11.63 20.96
CA LYS A 83 -0.11 12.86 20.42
C LYS A 83 0.68 13.44 19.24
N LYS A 84 2.01 13.42 19.33
CA LYS A 84 2.87 13.85 18.24
C LYS A 84 2.66 13.01 16.98
N TRP A 85 2.66 11.70 17.08
CA TRP A 85 2.43 10.79 15.93
C TRP A 85 1.03 10.97 15.35
N GLN A 86 0.01 11.12 16.19
CA GLN A 86 -1.36 11.39 15.74
C GLN A 86 -1.43 12.70 14.95
N GLN A 87 -0.80 13.76 15.43
CA GLN A 87 -0.78 15.05 14.75
C GLN A 87 0.00 15.00 13.42
N GLU A 88 1.13 14.28 13.39
CA GLU A 88 1.89 14.04 12.16
C GLU A 88 1.04 13.31 11.12
N ASN A 89 0.26 12.31 11.53
CA ASN A 89 -0.63 11.57 10.66
C ASN A 89 -1.75 12.45 10.08
N LEU A 90 -2.42 13.27 10.91
CA LEU A 90 -3.44 14.19 10.43
C LEU A 90 -2.86 15.20 9.43
N THR A 91 -1.71 15.76 9.72
CA THR A 91 -1.02 16.69 8.82
C THR A 91 -0.66 16.01 7.48
N LYS A 92 -0.27 14.73 7.51
CA LYS A 92 0.00 13.95 6.29
C LYS A 92 -1.25 13.68 5.48
N LEU A 93 -2.37 13.34 6.13
CA LEU A 93 -3.65 13.17 5.43
C LEU A 93 -4.04 14.44 4.70
N GLU A 94 -4.02 15.58 5.38
CA GLU A 94 -4.41 16.86 4.82
C GLU A 94 -3.53 17.30 3.65
N ASN A 95 -2.21 17.11 3.77
CA ASN A 95 -1.24 17.67 2.82
C ASN A 95 -0.76 16.66 1.77
N HIS A 96 -0.93 15.37 1.99
CA HIS A 96 -0.33 14.35 1.12
C HIS A 96 -1.33 13.36 0.53
N PHE A 97 -2.30 12.89 1.33
CA PHE A 97 -3.26 11.86 0.93
C PHE A 97 -4.65 12.46 0.66
N ASN A 98 -4.74 13.52 -0.12
CA ASN A 98 -6.00 14.16 -0.48
C ASN A 98 -6.24 14.12 -2.00
N TRP A 99 -7.51 14.19 -2.39
CA TRP A 99 -7.94 14.11 -3.78
C TRP A 99 -7.46 15.29 -4.62
N ASP A 100 -7.39 16.50 -4.07
CA ASP A 100 -6.95 17.68 -4.81
C ASP A 100 -5.49 17.54 -5.25
N ARG A 101 -4.64 17.05 -4.36
CA ARG A 101 -3.25 16.75 -4.69
C ARG A 101 -3.14 15.64 -5.74
N PHE A 102 -3.91 14.55 -5.58
CA PHE A 102 -3.92 13.47 -6.55
C PHE A 102 -4.36 13.96 -7.93
N CYS A 103 -5.49 14.69 -8.01
CA CYS A 103 -5.97 15.27 -9.26
C CYS A 103 -4.95 16.23 -9.87
N GLY A 104 -4.32 17.09 -9.05
CA GLY A 104 -3.26 17.98 -9.50
C GLY A 104 -2.06 17.24 -10.09
N GLN A 105 -1.63 16.15 -9.48
CA GLN A 105 -0.55 15.32 -9.99
C GLN A 105 -0.92 14.66 -11.33
N VAL A 106 -2.13 14.12 -11.45
CA VAL A 106 -2.64 13.53 -12.69
C VAL A 106 -2.70 14.58 -13.81
N LEU A 107 -3.26 15.76 -13.53
CA LEU A 107 -3.32 16.85 -14.51
C LEU A 107 -1.92 17.30 -14.95
N ASN A 108 -0.99 17.47 -14.01
CA ASN A 108 0.39 17.82 -14.33
C ASN A 108 1.06 16.80 -15.25
N VAL A 109 0.81 15.50 -15.06
CA VAL A 109 1.33 14.44 -15.95
C VAL A 109 0.69 14.52 -17.33
N LEU A 110 -0.62 14.77 -17.41
CA LEU A 110 -1.35 14.87 -18.68
C LEU A 110 -0.97 16.13 -19.47
N GLU A 111 -0.70 17.25 -18.77
CA GLU A 111 -0.30 18.52 -19.37
C GLU A 111 1.20 18.59 -19.67
N SER A 112 2.00 17.74 -19.04
CA SER A 112 3.44 17.66 -19.29
C SER A 112 3.67 17.20 -20.74
N LYS A 113 4.42 17.99 -21.50
CA LYS A 113 4.85 17.62 -22.86
C LYS A 113 5.94 16.53 -22.84
N ASP A 114 6.44 16.20 -21.69
CA ASP A 114 7.38 15.11 -21.51
C ASP A 114 6.62 13.79 -21.65
N SER A 115 6.76 13.17 -22.78
CA SER A 115 6.33 11.77 -22.95
C SER A 115 6.94 10.98 -21.80
N PRO A 116 6.14 10.21 -21.01
CA PRO A 116 6.69 9.36 -19.99
C PRO A 116 7.78 8.51 -20.65
N LYS A 117 9.00 8.61 -20.14
CA LYS A 117 10.07 7.73 -20.59
C LYS A 117 9.57 6.31 -20.33
N LEU A 118 9.07 5.67 -21.38
CA LEU A 118 8.73 4.25 -21.31
C LEU A 118 9.98 3.56 -20.80
N ILE A 119 9.88 3.00 -19.59
CA ILE A 119 10.96 2.17 -19.05
C ILE A 119 11.12 1.06 -20.09
N GLU A 120 12.21 1.11 -20.85
CA GLU A 120 12.55 0.04 -21.77
C GLU A 120 12.82 -1.23 -20.96
N THR A 121 11.73 -1.94 -20.67
CA THR A 121 11.86 -3.23 -20.01
C THR A 121 12.55 -4.20 -20.96
N SER A 122 13.65 -4.77 -20.52
CA SER A 122 14.38 -5.77 -21.32
C SER A 122 13.44 -6.93 -21.71
N LEU A 123 13.67 -7.54 -22.85
CA LEU A 123 12.90 -8.72 -23.30
C LEU A 123 12.84 -9.81 -22.21
N LYS A 124 13.94 -10.02 -21.49
CA LYS A 124 14.00 -10.96 -20.35
C LYS A 124 13.01 -10.59 -19.26
N HIS A 125 12.89 -9.30 -18.90
CA HIS A 125 11.97 -8.84 -17.86
C HIS A 125 10.51 -9.02 -18.30
N ARG A 126 10.19 -8.73 -19.57
CA ARG A 126 8.83 -8.94 -20.12
C ARG A 126 8.44 -10.42 -20.14
N LEU A 127 9.36 -11.29 -20.53
CA LEU A 127 9.14 -12.74 -20.48
C LEU A 127 8.98 -13.24 -19.05
N PHE A 128 9.73 -12.70 -18.10
CA PHE A 128 9.59 -13.02 -16.67
C PHE A 128 8.20 -12.60 -16.15
N LEU A 129 7.73 -11.39 -16.47
CA LEU A 129 6.41 -10.93 -16.07
C LEU A 129 5.30 -11.82 -16.64
N LEU A 130 5.39 -12.20 -17.92
CA LEU A 130 4.45 -13.13 -18.53
C LEU A 130 4.47 -14.51 -17.88
N PHE A 131 5.63 -15.00 -17.50
CA PHE A 131 5.76 -16.27 -16.80
C PHE A 131 5.15 -16.19 -15.39
N ALA A 132 5.40 -15.10 -14.67
CA ALA A 132 4.82 -14.84 -13.36
C ALA A 132 3.28 -14.71 -13.44
N GLU A 133 2.77 -14.02 -14.45
CA GLU A 133 1.34 -13.90 -14.71
C GLU A 133 0.70 -15.27 -15.02
N TRP A 134 1.35 -16.07 -15.85
CA TRP A 134 0.90 -17.43 -16.16
C TRP A 134 0.85 -18.36 -14.93
N GLN A 135 1.79 -18.20 -14.00
CA GLN A 135 1.82 -18.96 -12.74
C GLN A 135 0.87 -18.40 -11.67
N SER A 136 0.27 -17.25 -11.90
CA SER A 136 -0.61 -16.63 -10.93
C SER A 136 -1.86 -17.50 -10.69
N PRO A 137 -2.23 -17.80 -9.41
CA PRO A 137 -3.44 -18.54 -9.09
C PRO A 137 -4.73 -17.79 -9.45
N TYR A 138 -4.62 -16.51 -9.78
CA TYR A 138 -5.73 -15.65 -10.21
C TYR A 138 -5.97 -15.66 -11.72
N PHE A 139 -5.20 -16.44 -12.47
CA PHE A 139 -5.43 -16.58 -13.91
C PHE A 139 -6.72 -17.41 -14.13
N TRP A 140 -7.78 -16.72 -14.46
CA TRP A 140 -9.13 -17.30 -14.70
C TRP A 140 -9.13 -18.04 -16.05
N GLY A 141 -8.97 -19.33 -16.00
CA GLY A 141 -9.09 -20.18 -17.20
C GLY A 141 -8.44 -21.55 -17.01
N LYS A 142 -8.83 -22.50 -17.83
CA LYS A 142 -8.16 -23.81 -17.90
C LYS A 142 -6.66 -23.62 -18.05
N PRO A 143 -5.82 -24.46 -17.43
CA PRO A 143 -4.38 -24.34 -17.54
C PRO A 143 -3.98 -24.49 -19.02
N LEU A 144 -3.89 -23.33 -19.68
CA LEU A 144 -3.24 -23.27 -20.99
C LEU A 144 -1.79 -23.69 -20.73
N ASN A 145 -1.27 -24.60 -21.56
CA ASN A 145 0.16 -24.83 -21.49
C ASN A 145 0.88 -23.50 -21.80
N PHE A 146 2.03 -23.29 -21.22
CA PHE A 146 2.79 -22.04 -21.33
C PHE A 146 3.00 -21.60 -22.79
N SER A 147 3.14 -22.56 -23.71
CA SER A 147 3.29 -22.31 -25.15
C SER A 147 2.04 -21.63 -25.75
N SER A 148 0.85 -22.05 -25.38
CA SER A 148 -0.40 -21.43 -25.84
C SER A 148 -0.61 -20.05 -25.24
N PHE A 149 -0.30 -19.88 -23.96
CA PHE A 149 -0.32 -18.59 -23.29
C PHE A 149 0.67 -17.60 -23.92
N LEU A 150 1.90 -18.05 -24.20
CA LEU A 150 2.91 -17.23 -24.85
C LEU A 150 2.47 -16.80 -26.25
N LYS A 151 1.90 -17.69 -27.07
CA LYS A 151 1.40 -17.37 -28.41
C LYS A 151 0.31 -16.28 -28.37
N THR A 152 -0.60 -16.36 -27.41
CA THR A 152 -1.69 -15.38 -27.25
C THR A 152 -1.14 -14.01 -26.84
N ASN A 153 -0.10 -13.98 -26.00
CA ASN A 153 0.46 -12.76 -25.46
C ASN A 153 1.71 -12.26 -26.20
N LEU A 154 2.23 -13.02 -27.16
CA LEU A 154 3.43 -12.65 -27.91
C LEU A 154 3.27 -11.32 -28.65
N LYS A 155 2.05 -10.99 -29.07
CA LYS A 155 1.70 -9.72 -29.68
C LYS A 155 1.99 -8.54 -28.73
N TYR A 156 1.71 -8.69 -27.44
CA TYR A 156 2.00 -7.70 -26.40
C TYR A 156 3.50 -7.53 -26.14
N VAL A 157 4.25 -8.63 -26.24
CA VAL A 157 5.70 -8.61 -26.06
C VAL A 157 6.41 -7.92 -27.22
N LEU A 158 5.88 -8.07 -28.44
CA LEU A 158 6.49 -7.58 -29.68
C LEU A 158 5.97 -6.20 -30.11
N GLN A 159 4.76 -5.80 -29.74
CA GLN A 159 4.12 -4.56 -30.21
C GLN A 159 4.58 -3.29 -29.49
N ASN A 160 5.35 -3.36 -28.41
CA ASN A 160 5.92 -2.14 -27.79
C ASN A 160 7.25 -1.73 -28.46
N ARG A 161 7.27 -1.75 -29.79
CA ARG A 161 8.17 -0.96 -30.61
C ARG A 161 7.34 0.14 -31.28
N VAL A 162 7.03 1.18 -30.53
CA VAL A 162 6.77 2.52 -31.09
C VAL A 162 7.27 3.53 -30.06
#